data_c3e4c390468c9c92eb26cf9cbd1484ea
#
_entry.id   c3e4c390468c9c92eb26cf9cbd1484ea
#
_cell.length_a   1.000
_cell.length_b   1.000
_cell.length_c   1.000
_cell.angle_alpha   90.00
_cell.angle_beta   90.00
_cell.angle_gamma   90.00
#
_symmetry.space_group_name_H-M   'P 1'
#
loop_
_entity.id
_entity.type
_entity.pdbx_description
1 polymer ?
#
loop_
_entity_poly.entity_id
_entity_poly.type
_entity_poly.pdbx_seq_one_letter_code
_entity_poly.pdbx_strand_id
1 'polypeptide(L)'
;MTTVIRTSGKHGALLIAGILMIATTLRVTFTGAAPLLDTIRLDYGLSTAQTGLLTTLPLLAFALVSPLAAGVARRIGMERSLFVALLLICAGIALRSLPSAALLFIGTAVIGCGIALGNVLLPGLIKRDFPGQVARLTGAYSLTMGVSAAFGSAMIVPLAQGSAGWHGALLMLMAFPLVALLLWLPQWRQKHVATVTGAGALHNRAIWRSALAWQVTLFLGINSLIYYVIIGWLPAILLSHGYSEAQAGSVHGLLQLATAVPGLAVPLVLHRLKDQRGIAGAVALMCAVSAAGLWFMPDMAVMWTLVFGFGSGATMILGLTFIGLRASSAHQAAALSGMAQSIGYLLAACGPPLMGKIHDSAGDWQIPLLGCALAAVIMAICGVLAGRDREIAPR
;
A
#
# COMPACT_ATOMS: atom_id res chain seq x y z
N MET A 1 6.56 -34.01 -15.36
CA MET A 1 6.26 -33.37 -16.67
C MET A 1 5.26 -32.27 -16.43
N THR A 2 5.73 -31.04 -16.27
CA THR A 2 4.90 -29.87 -16.03
C THR A 2 4.53 -29.30 -17.41
N THR A 3 3.28 -29.45 -17.79
CA THR A 3 2.74 -28.93 -19.05
C THR A 3 2.72 -27.39 -18.93
N VAL A 4 3.71 -26.74 -19.52
CA VAL A 4 3.70 -25.28 -19.73
C VAL A 4 2.62 -24.99 -20.77
N ILE A 5 1.45 -24.57 -20.30
CA ILE A 5 0.38 -24.08 -21.19
C ILE A 5 0.89 -22.77 -21.79
N ARG A 6 1.39 -22.84 -23.03
CA ARG A 6 1.62 -21.64 -23.86
C ARG A 6 0.26 -21.01 -24.10
N THR A 7 -0.08 -19.97 -23.32
CA THR A 7 -1.24 -19.14 -23.59
C THR A 7 -1.10 -18.55 -25.01
N SER A 8 -2.10 -18.76 -25.85
CA SER A 8 -2.20 -18.13 -27.18
C SER A 8 -2.00 -16.63 -27.01
N GLY A 9 -1.23 -15.97 -27.88
CA GLY A 9 -0.78 -14.59 -27.71
C GLY A 9 -1.90 -13.59 -27.35
N LYS A 10 -3.12 -13.77 -27.89
CA LYS A 10 -4.28 -12.92 -27.57
C LYS A 10 -4.81 -13.17 -26.14
N HIS A 11 -4.78 -14.41 -25.66
CA HIS A 11 -5.22 -14.75 -24.29
C HIS A 11 -4.25 -14.20 -23.23
N GLY A 12 -2.95 -14.28 -23.50
CA GLY A 12 -1.91 -13.73 -22.64
C GLY A 12 -1.98 -12.20 -22.53
N ALA A 13 -2.23 -11.52 -23.64
CA ALA A 13 -2.37 -10.06 -23.65
C ALA A 13 -3.61 -9.59 -22.85
N LEU A 14 -4.75 -10.27 -22.99
CA LEU A 14 -5.97 -9.95 -22.24
C LEU A 14 -5.76 -10.18 -20.73
N LEU A 15 -5.06 -11.25 -20.35
CA LEU A 15 -4.74 -11.54 -18.96
C LEU A 15 -3.83 -10.46 -18.35
N ILE A 16 -2.79 -10.04 -19.08
CA ILE A 16 -1.91 -8.93 -18.65
C ILE A 16 -2.70 -7.63 -18.51
N ALA A 17 -3.55 -7.28 -19.48
CA ALA A 17 -4.41 -6.10 -19.40
C ALA A 17 -5.33 -6.15 -18.17
N GLY A 18 -5.93 -7.31 -17.89
CA GLY A 18 -6.75 -7.54 -16.68
C GLY A 18 -5.94 -7.36 -15.40
N ILE A 19 -4.74 -7.93 -15.31
CA ILE A 19 -3.83 -7.77 -14.17
C ILE A 19 -3.50 -6.29 -13.93
N LEU A 20 -3.14 -5.55 -14.97
CA LEU A 20 -2.80 -4.12 -14.85
C LEU A 20 -4.03 -3.29 -14.46
N MET A 21 -5.21 -3.61 -14.98
CA MET A 21 -6.45 -2.90 -14.64
C MET A 21 -6.90 -3.20 -13.20
N ILE A 22 -6.72 -4.44 -12.72
CA ILE A 22 -6.91 -4.77 -11.30
C ILE A 22 -5.94 -3.94 -10.46
N ALA A 23 -4.65 -3.91 -10.81
CA ALA A 23 -3.63 -3.13 -10.10
C ALA A 23 -3.99 -1.64 -9.99
N THR A 24 -4.46 -1.04 -11.08
CA THR A 24 -5.02 0.33 -11.11
C THR A 24 -6.11 0.49 -10.06
N THR A 25 -7.08 -0.42 -10.04
CA THR A 25 -8.22 -0.40 -9.12
C THR A 25 -7.79 -0.49 -7.67
N LEU A 26 -6.84 -1.39 -7.34
CA LEU A 26 -6.39 -1.61 -5.96
C LEU A 26 -5.79 -0.35 -5.31
N ARG A 27 -5.25 0.55 -6.10
CA ARG A 27 -4.57 1.73 -5.56
C ARG A 27 -5.42 2.99 -5.65
N VAL A 28 -6.02 3.28 -6.81
CA VAL A 28 -6.77 4.53 -7.02
C VAL A 28 -7.98 4.64 -6.09
N THR A 29 -8.68 3.54 -5.81
CA THR A 29 -9.86 3.54 -4.96
C THR A 29 -9.58 3.82 -3.48
N PHE A 30 -8.35 3.53 -3.05
CA PHE A 30 -7.87 3.82 -1.70
C PHE A 30 -7.29 5.24 -1.60
N THR A 31 -6.28 5.54 -2.43
CA THR A 31 -5.52 6.78 -2.30
C THR A 31 -6.24 8.00 -2.86
N GLY A 32 -7.14 7.80 -3.84
CA GLY A 32 -7.91 8.88 -4.45
C GLY A 32 -8.87 9.60 -3.49
N ALA A 33 -9.24 9.00 -2.35
CA ALA A 33 -10.09 9.68 -1.36
C ALA A 33 -9.31 10.65 -0.43
N ALA A 34 -8.00 10.48 -0.30
CA ALA A 34 -7.19 11.24 0.65
C ALA A 34 -7.28 12.77 0.48
N PRO A 35 -7.25 13.34 -0.74
CA PRO A 35 -7.39 14.80 -0.92
C PRO A 35 -8.76 15.36 -0.53
N LEU A 36 -9.79 14.51 -0.41
CA LEU A 36 -11.15 14.90 -0.01
C LEU A 36 -11.43 14.72 1.48
N LEU A 37 -10.49 14.17 2.25
CA LEU A 37 -10.73 13.83 3.66
C LEU A 37 -11.13 15.06 4.50
N ASP A 38 -10.56 16.23 4.24
CA ASP A 38 -10.92 17.46 4.97
C ASP A 38 -12.32 17.93 4.58
N THR A 39 -12.66 17.92 3.30
CA THR A 39 -14.02 18.22 2.82
C THR A 39 -15.06 17.30 3.45
N ILE A 40 -14.78 15.97 3.48
CA ILE A 40 -15.64 14.96 4.10
C ILE A 40 -15.76 15.22 5.61
N ARG A 41 -14.65 15.56 6.27
CA ARG A 41 -14.60 15.88 7.70
C ARG A 41 -15.53 17.04 8.04
N LEU A 42 -15.46 18.10 7.27
CA LEU A 42 -16.29 19.30 7.48
C LEU A 42 -17.78 19.02 7.20
N ASP A 43 -18.09 18.27 6.14
CA ASP A 43 -19.47 17.98 5.73
C ASP A 43 -20.21 17.11 6.77
N TYR A 44 -19.53 16.13 7.36
CA TYR A 44 -20.11 15.25 8.38
C TYR A 44 -19.78 15.67 9.83
N GLY A 45 -19.06 16.77 10.07
CA GLY A 45 -18.66 17.20 11.40
C GLY A 45 -17.78 16.20 12.14
N LEU A 46 -16.92 15.47 11.42
CA LEU A 46 -16.03 14.46 12.01
C LEU A 46 -14.83 15.13 12.70
N SER A 47 -14.36 14.54 13.80
CA SER A 47 -13.04 14.88 14.34
C SER A 47 -11.93 14.41 13.40
N THR A 48 -10.73 14.98 13.52
CA THR A 48 -9.56 14.57 12.74
C THR A 48 -9.22 13.10 13.01
N ALA A 49 -9.35 12.64 14.27
CA ALA A 49 -9.16 11.24 14.63
C ALA A 49 -10.18 10.31 13.94
N GLN A 50 -11.47 10.70 13.89
CA GLN A 50 -12.49 9.93 13.17
C GLN A 50 -12.22 9.88 11.67
N THR A 51 -11.79 10.99 11.09
CA THR A 51 -11.38 11.04 9.67
C THR A 51 -10.18 10.10 9.41
N GLY A 52 -9.23 10.03 10.35
CA GLY A 52 -8.13 9.07 10.30
C GLY A 52 -8.56 7.61 10.24
N LEU A 53 -9.72 7.26 10.79
CA LEU A 53 -10.28 5.91 10.68
C LEU A 53 -10.62 5.53 9.23
N LEU A 54 -10.92 6.48 8.35
CA LEU A 54 -11.16 6.20 6.94
C LEU A 54 -9.93 5.65 6.23
N THR A 55 -8.73 6.06 6.64
CA THR A 55 -7.47 5.49 6.14
C THR A 55 -7.06 4.23 6.87
N THR A 56 -7.50 4.04 8.11
CA THR A 56 -7.21 2.87 8.94
C THR A 56 -8.04 1.65 8.58
N LEU A 57 -9.32 1.81 8.25
CA LEU A 57 -10.22 0.69 7.96
C LEU A 57 -9.71 -0.25 6.87
N PRO A 58 -9.19 0.24 5.72
CA PRO A 58 -8.59 -0.65 4.73
C PRO A 58 -7.36 -1.41 5.26
N LEU A 59 -6.57 -0.80 6.14
CA LEU A 59 -5.38 -1.45 6.74
C LEU A 59 -5.77 -2.56 7.70
N LEU A 60 -6.82 -2.36 8.50
CA LEU A 60 -7.42 -3.40 9.33
C LEU A 60 -7.98 -4.52 8.46
N ALA A 61 -8.67 -4.19 7.37
CA ALA A 61 -9.12 -5.17 6.40
C ALA A 61 -7.95 -5.98 5.81
N PHE A 62 -6.80 -5.33 5.50
CA PHE A 62 -5.61 -6.05 5.05
C PHE A 62 -5.09 -7.01 6.12
N ALA A 63 -5.03 -6.60 7.37
CA ALA A 63 -4.57 -7.46 8.45
C ALA A 63 -5.49 -8.68 8.67
N LEU A 64 -6.81 -8.50 8.56
CA LEU A 64 -7.81 -9.52 8.82
C LEU A 64 -8.08 -10.44 7.61
N VAL A 65 -8.15 -9.87 6.41
CA VAL A 65 -8.58 -10.58 5.19
C VAL A 65 -7.41 -11.24 4.47
N SER A 66 -6.20 -10.66 4.51
CA SER A 66 -5.03 -11.22 3.82
C SER A 66 -4.72 -12.68 4.21
N PRO A 67 -4.79 -13.09 5.49
CA PRO A 67 -4.60 -14.49 5.86
C PRO A 67 -5.67 -15.43 5.30
N LEU A 68 -6.88 -14.92 5.05
CA LEU A 68 -8.01 -15.68 4.52
C LEU A 68 -7.96 -15.82 3.00
N ALA A 69 -7.29 -14.90 2.31
CA ALA A 69 -7.25 -14.84 0.84
C ALA A 69 -6.79 -16.14 0.19
N ALA A 70 -5.76 -16.78 0.74
CA ALA A 70 -5.27 -18.06 0.28
C ALA A 70 -6.32 -19.19 0.45
N GLY A 71 -7.07 -19.15 1.56
CA GLY A 71 -8.18 -20.08 1.83
C GLY A 71 -9.32 -19.93 0.84
N VAL A 72 -9.71 -18.69 0.55
CA VAL A 72 -10.74 -18.36 -0.45
C VAL A 72 -10.30 -18.83 -1.84
N ALA A 73 -9.06 -18.54 -2.25
CA ALA A 73 -8.52 -18.96 -3.54
C ALA A 73 -8.44 -20.48 -3.70
N ARG A 74 -8.18 -21.23 -2.63
CA ARG A 74 -8.23 -22.71 -2.67
C ARG A 74 -9.64 -23.24 -2.88
N ARG A 75 -10.67 -22.57 -2.33
CA ARG A 75 -12.09 -23.03 -2.41
C ARG A 75 -12.73 -22.70 -3.75
N ILE A 76 -12.58 -21.49 -4.23
CA ILE A 76 -13.30 -20.99 -5.42
C ILE A 76 -12.41 -20.71 -6.63
N GLY A 77 -11.09 -20.79 -6.48
CA GLY A 77 -10.08 -20.48 -7.52
C GLY A 77 -9.60 -19.03 -7.44
N MET A 78 -8.37 -18.76 -7.94
CA MET A 78 -7.77 -17.41 -7.94
C MET A 78 -8.58 -16.42 -8.78
N GLU A 79 -8.99 -16.83 -9.97
CA GLU A 79 -9.70 -15.99 -10.93
C GLU A 79 -11.04 -15.50 -10.38
N ARG A 80 -11.79 -16.40 -9.75
CA ARG A 80 -13.08 -16.07 -9.11
C ARG A 80 -12.87 -15.23 -7.86
N SER A 81 -11.82 -15.49 -7.09
CA SER A 81 -11.49 -14.69 -5.91
C SER A 81 -11.16 -13.24 -6.28
N LEU A 82 -10.42 -13.02 -7.38
CA LEU A 82 -10.14 -11.68 -7.92
C LEU A 82 -11.40 -11.01 -8.46
N PHE A 83 -12.31 -11.76 -9.09
CA PHE A 83 -13.61 -11.23 -9.52
C PHE A 83 -14.47 -10.78 -8.32
N VAL A 84 -14.54 -11.61 -7.27
CA VAL A 84 -15.20 -11.25 -6.00
C VAL A 84 -14.55 -10.01 -5.36
N ALA A 85 -13.22 -9.91 -5.39
CA ALA A 85 -12.49 -8.73 -4.91
C ALA A 85 -12.95 -7.45 -5.62
N LEU A 86 -13.06 -7.48 -6.96
CA LEU A 86 -13.55 -6.36 -7.76
C LEU A 86 -15.01 -6.01 -7.46
N LEU A 87 -15.88 -7.02 -7.26
CA LEU A 87 -17.28 -6.79 -6.85
C LEU A 87 -17.36 -6.12 -5.48
N LEU A 88 -16.55 -6.56 -4.52
CA LEU A 88 -16.46 -5.92 -3.19
C LEU A 88 -16.02 -4.46 -3.31
N ILE A 89 -15.04 -4.16 -4.18
CA ILE A 89 -14.59 -2.78 -4.40
C ILE A 89 -15.72 -1.94 -5.02
N CYS A 90 -16.44 -2.45 -6.02
CA CYS A 90 -17.59 -1.75 -6.59
C CYS A 90 -18.68 -1.49 -5.55
N ALA A 91 -19.08 -2.51 -4.79
CA ALA A 91 -20.09 -2.39 -3.74
C ALA A 91 -19.63 -1.38 -2.65
N GLY A 92 -18.38 -1.43 -2.25
CA GLY A 92 -17.83 -0.51 -1.29
C GLY A 92 -17.77 0.93 -1.79
N ILE A 93 -17.45 1.18 -3.07
CA ILE A 93 -17.49 2.51 -3.68
C ILE A 93 -18.94 3.02 -3.69
N ALA A 94 -19.91 2.19 -4.11
CA ALA A 94 -21.31 2.57 -4.11
C ALA A 94 -21.77 2.96 -2.70
N LEU A 95 -21.52 2.13 -1.70
CA LEU A 95 -21.87 2.40 -0.30
C LEU A 95 -21.21 3.69 0.22
N ARG A 96 -19.90 3.87 -0.03
CA ARG A 96 -19.13 5.03 0.41
C ARG A 96 -19.62 6.35 -0.18
N SER A 97 -20.23 6.30 -1.36
CA SER A 97 -20.71 7.48 -2.09
C SER A 97 -22.15 7.86 -1.72
N LEU A 98 -22.82 7.11 -0.85
CA LEU A 98 -24.15 7.46 -0.36
C LEU A 98 -24.08 8.53 0.74
N PRO A 99 -25.09 9.38 0.90
CA PRO A 99 -25.11 10.50 1.83
C PRO A 99 -25.33 10.01 3.30
N SER A 100 -24.39 9.24 3.83
CA SER A 100 -24.44 8.72 5.20
C SER A 100 -23.03 8.47 5.72
N ALA A 101 -22.68 9.05 6.87
CA ALA A 101 -21.40 8.82 7.51
C ALA A 101 -21.17 7.32 7.83
N ALA A 102 -22.20 6.60 8.30
CA ALA A 102 -22.07 5.17 8.57
C ALA A 102 -21.72 4.36 7.30
N LEU A 103 -22.39 4.67 6.17
CA LEU A 103 -22.13 4.00 4.89
C LEU A 103 -20.77 4.38 4.31
N LEU A 104 -20.27 5.59 4.57
CA LEU A 104 -18.91 6.00 4.24
C LEU A 104 -17.87 5.08 4.89
N PHE A 105 -17.99 4.82 6.20
CA PHE A 105 -17.07 3.93 6.93
C PHE A 105 -17.22 2.47 6.49
N ILE A 106 -18.45 1.96 6.39
CA ILE A 106 -18.73 0.58 5.95
C ILE A 106 -18.20 0.37 4.52
N GLY A 107 -18.52 1.28 3.60
CA GLY A 107 -18.05 1.22 2.22
C GLY A 107 -16.53 1.21 2.12
N THR A 108 -15.86 2.04 2.93
CA THR A 108 -14.40 2.09 3.00
C THR A 108 -13.80 0.76 3.51
N ALA A 109 -14.41 0.14 4.52
CA ALA A 109 -13.99 -1.18 5.01
C ALA A 109 -14.18 -2.27 3.95
N VAL A 110 -15.31 -2.26 3.25
CA VAL A 110 -15.62 -3.22 2.16
C VAL A 110 -14.63 -3.07 1.00
N ILE A 111 -14.27 -1.85 0.61
CA ILE A 111 -13.20 -1.59 -0.37
C ILE A 111 -11.90 -2.23 0.11
N GLY A 112 -11.54 -2.02 1.38
CA GLY A 112 -10.34 -2.61 1.99
C GLY A 112 -10.31 -4.13 1.90
N CYS A 113 -11.43 -4.81 2.12
CA CYS A 113 -11.52 -6.27 1.97
C CYS A 113 -11.23 -6.72 0.52
N GLY A 114 -11.80 -6.04 -0.46
CA GLY A 114 -11.54 -6.31 -1.88
C GLY A 114 -10.06 -6.09 -2.25
N ILE A 115 -9.48 -4.98 -1.80
CA ILE A 115 -8.06 -4.66 -2.04
C ILE A 115 -7.15 -5.70 -1.38
N ALA A 116 -7.46 -6.15 -0.15
CA ALA A 116 -6.69 -7.18 0.53
C ALA A 116 -6.62 -8.49 -0.27
N LEU A 117 -7.75 -8.95 -0.81
CA LEU A 117 -7.80 -10.12 -1.68
C LEU A 117 -6.94 -9.91 -2.94
N GLY A 118 -7.08 -8.76 -3.61
CA GLY A 118 -6.32 -8.44 -4.81
C GLY A 118 -4.81 -8.41 -4.57
N ASN A 119 -4.36 -7.73 -3.52
CA ASN A 119 -2.94 -7.60 -3.19
C ASN A 119 -2.27 -8.94 -2.87
N VAL A 120 -2.99 -9.87 -2.25
CA VAL A 120 -2.45 -11.21 -1.93
C VAL A 120 -2.44 -12.12 -3.14
N LEU A 121 -3.49 -12.09 -3.97
CA LEU A 121 -3.69 -13.06 -5.04
C LEU A 121 -2.97 -12.69 -6.34
N LEU A 122 -2.84 -11.38 -6.63
CA LEU A 122 -2.27 -10.91 -7.89
C LEU A 122 -0.81 -11.35 -8.10
N PRO A 123 0.12 -11.24 -7.13
CA PRO A 123 1.48 -11.75 -7.27
C PRO A 123 1.52 -13.27 -7.46
N GLY A 124 0.63 -13.99 -6.79
CA GLY A 124 0.50 -15.45 -6.94
C GLY A 124 0.07 -15.85 -8.35
N LEU A 125 -0.89 -15.12 -8.91
CA LEU A 125 -1.36 -15.29 -10.29
C LEU A 125 -0.23 -15.04 -11.30
N ILE A 126 0.50 -13.94 -11.15
CA ILE A 126 1.63 -13.58 -12.02
C ILE A 126 2.68 -14.70 -11.99
N LYS A 127 3.04 -15.20 -10.80
CA LYS A 127 4.02 -16.26 -10.64
C LYS A 127 3.57 -17.57 -11.30
N ARG A 128 2.27 -17.89 -11.24
CA ARG A 128 1.69 -19.09 -11.82
C ARG A 128 1.66 -19.04 -13.35
N ASP A 129 1.13 -17.93 -13.90
CA ASP A 129 0.81 -17.84 -15.33
C ASP A 129 1.96 -17.28 -16.18
N PHE A 130 2.86 -16.53 -15.55
CA PHE A 130 4.01 -15.87 -16.20
C PHE A 130 5.33 -16.11 -15.45
N PRO A 131 5.74 -17.38 -15.18
CA PRO A 131 6.93 -17.66 -14.37
C PRO A 131 8.23 -17.05 -14.92
N GLY A 132 8.34 -16.92 -16.26
CA GLY A 132 9.49 -16.30 -16.93
C GLY A 132 9.47 -14.75 -16.96
N GLN A 133 8.39 -14.11 -16.51
CA GLN A 133 8.20 -12.66 -16.60
C GLN A 133 7.78 -12.03 -15.27
N VAL A 134 7.94 -12.74 -14.16
CA VAL A 134 7.47 -12.31 -12.83
C VAL A 134 8.00 -10.91 -12.48
N ALA A 135 9.31 -10.69 -12.59
CA ALA A 135 9.92 -9.40 -12.26
C ALA A 135 9.38 -8.27 -13.14
N ARG A 136 9.25 -8.51 -14.46
CA ARG A 136 8.75 -7.53 -15.43
C ARG A 136 7.30 -7.14 -15.17
N LEU A 137 6.43 -8.13 -14.94
CA LEU A 137 5.01 -7.88 -14.68
C LEU A 137 4.79 -7.29 -13.29
N THR A 138 5.56 -7.70 -12.28
CA THR A 138 5.53 -7.08 -10.94
C THR A 138 5.94 -5.61 -11.01
N GLY A 139 6.99 -5.28 -11.75
CA GLY A 139 7.38 -3.89 -12.00
C GLY A 139 6.30 -3.10 -12.73
N ALA A 140 5.71 -3.68 -13.79
CA ALA A 140 4.66 -3.04 -14.58
C ALA A 140 3.40 -2.77 -13.73
N TYR A 141 2.91 -3.74 -12.95
CA TYR A 141 1.74 -3.50 -12.13
C TYR A 141 2.02 -2.51 -10.99
N SER A 142 3.20 -2.52 -10.40
CA SER A 142 3.58 -1.56 -9.35
C SER A 142 3.63 -0.12 -9.90
N LEU A 143 4.21 0.05 -11.10
CA LEU A 143 4.20 1.34 -11.80
C LEU A 143 2.77 1.79 -12.12
N THR A 144 1.94 0.89 -12.65
CA THR A 144 0.53 1.17 -12.96
C THR A 144 -0.24 1.60 -11.71
N MET A 145 -0.01 0.95 -10.56
CA MET A 145 -0.57 1.36 -9.28
C MET A 145 -0.15 2.80 -8.91
N GLY A 146 1.13 3.13 -9.05
CA GLY A 146 1.65 4.47 -8.76
C GLY A 146 1.04 5.55 -9.66
N VAL A 147 1.03 5.30 -10.98
CA VAL A 147 0.46 6.22 -11.98
C VAL A 147 -1.04 6.43 -11.75
N SER A 148 -1.79 5.36 -11.52
CA SER A 148 -3.25 5.45 -11.28
C SER A 148 -3.57 6.18 -9.98
N ALA A 149 -2.77 5.96 -8.94
CA ALA A 149 -2.91 6.68 -7.67
C ALA A 149 -2.64 8.17 -7.83
N ALA A 150 -1.59 8.54 -8.56
CA ALA A 150 -1.25 9.92 -8.87
C ALA A 150 -2.37 10.61 -9.64
N PHE A 151 -2.87 9.95 -10.70
CA PHE A 151 -3.98 10.45 -11.51
C PHE A 151 -5.24 10.64 -10.67
N GLY A 152 -5.64 9.63 -9.89
CA GLY A 152 -6.81 9.69 -9.00
C GLY A 152 -6.71 10.82 -8.00
N SER A 153 -5.56 10.97 -7.32
CA SER A 153 -5.34 12.03 -6.34
C SER A 153 -5.35 13.44 -6.94
N ALA A 154 -4.82 13.60 -8.15
CA ALA A 154 -4.81 14.90 -8.83
C ALA A 154 -6.19 15.29 -9.39
N MET A 155 -6.98 14.29 -9.86
CA MET A 155 -8.26 14.53 -10.51
C MET A 155 -9.45 14.60 -9.54
N ILE A 156 -9.33 14.03 -8.34
CA ILE A 156 -10.48 13.89 -7.45
C ILE A 156 -11.03 15.23 -6.96
N VAL A 157 -10.16 16.21 -6.68
CA VAL A 157 -10.57 17.56 -6.23
C VAL A 157 -11.29 18.33 -7.34
N PRO A 158 -10.74 18.48 -8.57
CA PRO A 158 -11.50 19.06 -9.68
C PRO A 158 -12.85 18.39 -9.94
N LEU A 159 -12.93 17.05 -9.81
CA LEU A 159 -14.19 16.33 -9.97
C LEU A 159 -15.19 16.65 -8.85
N ALA A 160 -14.71 16.81 -7.60
CA ALA A 160 -15.55 17.15 -6.45
C ALA A 160 -16.10 18.58 -6.49
N GLN A 161 -15.43 19.49 -7.21
CA GLN A 161 -15.92 20.85 -7.45
C GLN A 161 -17.02 20.92 -8.50
N GLY A 162 -17.31 19.82 -9.21
CA GLY A 162 -18.41 19.71 -10.13
C GLY A 162 -19.78 19.61 -9.44
N SER A 163 -20.86 19.59 -10.22
CA SER A 163 -22.25 19.57 -9.73
C SER A 163 -22.61 18.38 -8.84
N ALA A 164 -21.91 17.26 -8.98
CA ALA A 164 -22.15 16.03 -8.20
C ALA A 164 -21.41 16.02 -6.84
N GLY A 165 -20.61 17.03 -6.56
CA GLY A 165 -19.85 17.15 -5.31
C GLY A 165 -18.87 16.01 -5.07
N TRP A 166 -18.36 15.91 -3.85
CA TRP A 166 -17.40 14.86 -3.49
C TRP A 166 -17.98 13.43 -3.53
N HIS A 167 -19.29 13.26 -3.28
CA HIS A 167 -19.96 11.98 -3.41
C HIS A 167 -19.88 11.47 -4.86
N GLY A 168 -20.19 12.33 -5.84
CA GLY A 168 -20.09 12.01 -7.25
C GLY A 168 -18.65 11.75 -7.68
N ALA A 169 -17.69 12.52 -7.18
CA ALA A 169 -16.28 12.32 -7.46
C ALA A 169 -15.79 10.94 -6.99
N LEU A 170 -16.15 10.52 -5.77
CA LEU A 170 -15.84 9.17 -5.26
C LEU A 170 -16.54 8.08 -6.08
N LEU A 171 -17.80 8.31 -6.50
CA LEU A 171 -18.55 7.36 -7.34
C LEU A 171 -17.89 7.18 -8.71
N MET A 172 -17.32 8.23 -9.30
CA MET A 172 -16.63 8.15 -10.59
C MET A 172 -15.42 7.20 -10.55
N LEU A 173 -14.80 6.98 -9.37
CA LEU A 173 -13.74 5.99 -9.21
C LEU A 173 -14.21 4.56 -9.49
N MET A 174 -15.53 4.31 -9.53
CA MET A 174 -16.12 3.03 -9.90
C MET A 174 -15.81 2.63 -11.35
N ALA A 175 -15.49 3.57 -12.22
CA ALA A 175 -15.09 3.28 -13.60
C ALA A 175 -13.92 2.29 -13.67
N PHE A 176 -12.94 2.40 -12.76
CA PHE A 176 -11.77 1.52 -12.75
C PHE A 176 -12.11 0.06 -12.46
N PRO A 177 -12.79 -0.29 -11.35
CA PRO A 177 -13.17 -1.69 -11.10
C PRO A 177 -14.19 -2.22 -12.09
N LEU A 178 -15.08 -1.39 -12.67
CA LEU A 178 -16.00 -1.83 -13.72
C LEU A 178 -15.25 -2.25 -14.98
N VAL A 179 -14.29 -1.44 -15.45
CA VAL A 179 -13.44 -1.82 -16.60
C VAL A 179 -12.62 -3.06 -16.27
N ALA A 180 -12.08 -3.16 -15.04
CA ALA A 180 -11.37 -4.36 -14.60
C ALA A 180 -12.26 -5.59 -14.61
N LEU A 181 -13.52 -5.50 -14.15
CA LEU A 181 -14.51 -6.58 -14.19
C LEU A 181 -14.80 -7.04 -15.62
N LEU A 182 -15.00 -6.11 -16.56
CA LEU A 182 -15.24 -6.43 -17.96
C LEU A 182 -14.06 -7.17 -18.59
N LEU A 183 -12.82 -6.71 -18.35
CA LEU A 183 -11.62 -7.37 -18.85
C LEU A 183 -11.37 -8.72 -18.15
N TRP A 184 -11.82 -8.87 -16.89
CA TRP A 184 -11.63 -10.09 -16.11
C TRP A 184 -12.74 -11.13 -16.33
N LEU A 185 -13.87 -10.75 -16.91
CA LEU A 185 -15.05 -11.62 -17.10
C LEU A 185 -14.72 -12.94 -17.82
N PRO A 186 -13.86 -12.98 -18.88
CA PRO A 186 -13.52 -14.24 -19.54
C PRO A 186 -12.78 -15.22 -18.62
N GLN A 187 -12.07 -14.71 -17.60
CA GLN A 187 -11.31 -15.51 -16.65
C GLN A 187 -12.18 -16.20 -15.59
N TRP A 188 -13.42 -15.72 -15.37
CA TRP A 188 -14.38 -16.31 -14.43
C TRP A 188 -14.64 -17.80 -14.65
N ARG A 189 -14.61 -18.25 -15.90
CA ARG A 189 -14.88 -19.65 -16.28
C ARG A 189 -13.68 -20.58 -16.02
N GLN A 190 -12.50 -20.05 -15.82
CA GLN A 190 -11.29 -20.84 -15.57
C GLN A 190 -11.23 -21.23 -14.09
N LYS A 191 -11.18 -22.54 -13.81
CA LYS A 191 -10.98 -23.10 -12.48
C LYS A 191 -9.55 -23.64 -12.38
N HIS A 192 -8.62 -22.87 -11.88
CA HIS A 192 -7.33 -23.39 -11.46
C HIS A 192 -7.28 -23.43 -9.94
N VAL A 193 -7.14 -24.63 -9.36
CA VAL A 193 -6.97 -24.77 -7.91
C VAL A 193 -5.58 -24.23 -7.55
N ALA A 194 -5.55 -23.21 -6.72
CA ALA A 194 -4.31 -22.59 -6.31
C ALA A 194 -3.53 -23.48 -5.33
N THR A 195 -2.34 -23.90 -5.69
CA THR A 195 -1.33 -24.37 -4.75
C THR A 195 -0.71 -23.14 -4.06
N VAL A 196 -1.41 -22.54 -3.11
CA VAL A 196 -0.87 -21.42 -2.32
C VAL A 196 -0.10 -22.03 -1.14
N THR A 197 1.21 -22.12 -1.29
CA THR A 197 2.14 -22.45 -0.21
C THR A 197 2.30 -21.21 0.69
N GLY A 198 1.58 -21.13 1.80
CA GLY A 198 1.71 -19.98 2.70
C GLY A 198 0.90 -19.99 3.99
N ALA A 199 -0.09 -20.89 4.12
CA ALA A 199 -1.02 -20.88 5.27
C ALA A 199 -0.45 -21.47 6.57
N GLY A 200 0.81 -21.92 6.62
CA GLY A 200 1.46 -22.47 7.82
C GLY A 200 2.50 -21.55 8.48
N ALA A 201 2.68 -20.35 7.95
CA ALA A 201 3.83 -19.50 8.29
C ALA A 201 3.80 -18.90 9.72
N LEU A 202 2.65 -18.76 10.35
CA LEU A 202 2.52 -18.12 11.66
C LEU A 202 3.00 -19.00 12.85
N HIS A 203 3.25 -20.29 12.67
CA HIS A 203 3.60 -21.22 13.75
C HIS A 203 5.10 -21.41 13.98
N ASN A 204 5.99 -20.69 13.27
CA ASN A 204 7.44 -20.86 13.50
C ASN A 204 7.90 -20.02 14.70
N ARG A 205 7.89 -20.62 15.90
CA ARG A 205 8.36 -20.00 17.16
C ARG A 205 9.79 -19.43 17.07
N ALA A 206 10.65 -19.96 16.19
CA ALA A 206 12.01 -19.49 16.02
C ALA A 206 12.06 -18.06 15.46
N ILE A 207 11.18 -17.73 14.51
CA ILE A 207 11.08 -16.38 13.92
C ILE A 207 10.72 -15.34 15.00
N TRP A 208 9.70 -15.65 15.82
CA TRP A 208 9.25 -14.74 16.88
C TRP A 208 10.29 -14.47 17.96
N ARG A 209 11.29 -15.35 18.13
CA ARG A 209 12.40 -15.21 19.08
C ARG A 209 13.66 -14.59 18.45
N SER A 210 13.70 -14.40 17.15
CA SER A 210 14.85 -13.86 16.45
C SER A 210 14.85 -12.34 16.48
N ALA A 211 15.91 -11.75 17.06
CA ALA A 211 16.12 -10.30 17.03
C ALA A 211 16.20 -9.77 15.58
N LEU A 212 16.83 -10.51 14.67
CA LEU A 212 16.94 -10.14 13.26
C LEU A 212 15.55 -10.10 12.58
N ALA A 213 14.67 -11.06 12.90
CA ALA A 213 13.29 -11.07 12.39
C ALA A 213 12.52 -9.83 12.88
N TRP A 214 12.69 -9.43 14.12
CA TRP A 214 12.07 -8.21 14.65
C TRP A 214 12.65 -6.94 14.02
N GLN A 215 13.95 -6.89 13.74
CA GLN A 215 14.59 -5.76 13.06
C GLN A 215 14.01 -5.57 11.64
N VAL A 216 13.85 -6.64 10.88
CA VAL A 216 13.21 -6.61 9.55
C VAL A 216 11.74 -6.20 9.67
N THR A 217 11.01 -6.77 10.63
CA THR A 217 9.60 -6.49 10.88
C THR A 217 9.37 -5.03 11.26
N LEU A 218 10.17 -4.48 12.17
CA LEU A 218 10.07 -3.09 12.58
C LEU A 218 10.49 -2.13 11.47
N PHE A 219 11.52 -2.46 10.70
CA PHE A 219 11.92 -1.65 9.55
C PHE A 219 10.78 -1.48 8.54
N LEU A 220 10.11 -2.57 8.16
CA LEU A 220 8.93 -2.55 7.28
C LEU A 220 7.70 -1.93 7.95
N GLY A 221 7.45 -2.29 9.22
CA GLY A 221 6.27 -1.87 9.94
C GLY A 221 6.25 -0.37 10.24
N ILE A 222 7.39 0.20 10.65
CA ILE A 222 7.53 1.65 10.88
C ILE A 222 7.44 2.40 9.55
N ASN A 223 8.05 1.88 8.47
CA ASN A 223 7.85 2.47 7.14
C ASN A 223 6.38 2.54 6.76
N SER A 224 5.64 1.44 6.95
CA SER A 224 4.20 1.40 6.66
C SER A 224 3.43 2.39 7.53
N LEU A 225 3.73 2.47 8.83
CA LEU A 225 3.11 3.43 9.73
C LEU A 225 3.29 4.87 9.22
N ILE A 226 4.53 5.29 8.99
CA ILE A 226 4.84 6.66 8.55
C ILE A 226 4.23 6.93 7.17
N TYR A 227 4.32 5.96 6.25
CA TYR A 227 3.75 6.08 4.92
C TYR A 227 2.24 6.32 4.96
N TYR A 228 1.50 5.55 5.76
CA TYR A 228 0.04 5.70 5.85
C TYR A 228 -0.40 6.94 6.62
N VAL A 229 0.42 7.43 7.55
CA VAL A 229 0.20 8.75 8.16
C VAL A 229 0.35 9.85 7.11
N ILE A 230 1.47 9.87 6.40
CA ILE A 230 1.73 10.91 5.39
C ILE A 230 0.71 10.83 4.24
N ILE A 231 0.43 9.64 3.70
CA ILE A 231 -0.54 9.51 2.61
C ILE A 231 -1.96 9.94 3.02
N GLY A 232 -2.32 9.75 4.29
CA GLY A 232 -3.62 10.15 4.80
C GLY A 232 -3.71 11.65 5.07
N TRP A 233 -2.68 12.24 5.63
CA TRP A 233 -2.72 13.61 6.15
C TRP A 233 -1.98 14.65 5.32
N LEU A 234 -1.17 14.26 4.31
CA LEU A 234 -0.42 15.21 3.48
C LEU A 234 -1.30 16.32 2.89
N PRO A 235 -2.48 16.03 2.32
CA PRO A 235 -3.34 17.13 1.83
C PRO A 235 -3.73 18.10 2.93
N ALA A 236 -4.14 17.63 4.12
CA ALA A 236 -4.51 18.48 5.25
C ALA A 236 -3.31 19.29 5.78
N ILE A 237 -2.12 18.70 5.82
CA ILE A 237 -0.86 19.38 6.18
C ILE A 237 -0.59 20.52 5.20
N LEU A 238 -0.73 20.28 3.90
CA LEU A 238 -0.51 21.30 2.87
C LEU A 238 -1.54 22.42 2.94
N LEU A 239 -2.82 22.10 3.16
CA LEU A 239 -3.88 23.09 3.36
C LEU A 239 -3.58 24.00 4.55
N SER A 240 -3.08 23.45 5.68
CA SER A 240 -2.69 24.26 6.85
C SER A 240 -1.54 25.22 6.58
N HIS A 241 -0.78 25.00 5.50
CA HIS A 241 0.33 25.86 5.06
C HIS A 241 -0.07 26.76 3.86
N GLY A 242 -1.38 26.90 3.56
CA GLY A 242 -1.90 27.83 2.56
C GLY A 242 -1.91 27.29 1.12
N TYR A 243 -1.65 26.00 0.89
CA TYR A 243 -1.84 25.40 -0.43
C TYR A 243 -3.32 25.28 -0.75
N SER A 244 -3.70 25.42 -2.02
CA SER A 244 -5.07 25.14 -2.45
C SER A 244 -5.35 23.63 -2.46
N GLU A 245 -6.63 23.22 -2.40
CA GLU A 245 -7.04 21.82 -2.49
C GLU A 245 -6.49 21.13 -3.74
N ALA A 246 -6.55 21.81 -4.90
CA ALA A 246 -6.03 21.29 -6.16
C ALA A 246 -4.50 21.08 -6.13
N GLN A 247 -3.77 22.04 -5.53
CA GLN A 247 -2.32 21.90 -5.32
C GLN A 247 -2.00 20.74 -4.37
N ALA A 248 -2.72 20.64 -3.25
CA ALA A 248 -2.54 19.55 -2.28
C ALA A 248 -2.80 18.18 -2.91
N GLY A 249 -3.87 18.04 -3.72
CA GLY A 249 -4.16 16.84 -4.48
C GLY A 249 -3.08 16.48 -5.49
N SER A 250 -2.53 17.48 -6.19
CA SER A 250 -1.44 17.29 -7.15
C SER A 250 -0.14 16.84 -6.47
N VAL A 251 0.23 17.47 -5.36
CA VAL A 251 1.41 17.08 -4.56
C VAL A 251 1.24 15.69 -3.97
N HIS A 252 0.03 15.34 -3.50
CA HIS A 252 -0.29 13.98 -3.07
C HIS A 252 -0.14 12.97 -4.23
N GLY A 253 -0.53 13.33 -5.45
CA GLY A 253 -0.27 12.54 -6.65
C GLY A 253 1.22 12.32 -6.92
N LEU A 254 2.03 13.37 -6.80
CA LEU A 254 3.50 13.27 -6.93
C LEU A 254 4.11 12.33 -5.88
N LEU A 255 3.59 12.30 -4.65
CA LEU A 255 3.99 11.33 -3.63
C LEU A 255 3.84 9.89 -4.14
N GLN A 256 2.70 9.57 -4.77
CA GLN A 256 2.43 8.23 -5.28
C GLN A 256 3.43 7.83 -6.38
N LEU A 257 3.75 8.74 -7.29
CA LEU A 257 4.77 8.50 -8.33
C LEU A 257 6.15 8.30 -7.72
N ALA A 258 6.53 9.15 -6.77
CA ALA A 258 7.84 9.07 -6.10
C ALA A 258 8.05 7.74 -5.38
N THR A 259 6.99 7.14 -4.80
CA THR A 259 7.07 5.81 -4.16
C THR A 259 7.26 4.65 -5.14
N ALA A 260 6.92 4.83 -6.40
CA ALA A 260 7.07 3.79 -7.43
C ALA A 260 8.48 3.76 -8.06
N VAL A 261 9.15 4.92 -8.13
CA VAL A 261 10.48 5.08 -8.77
C VAL A 261 11.55 4.14 -8.20
N PRO A 262 11.67 3.94 -6.87
CA PRO A 262 12.67 3.02 -6.29
C PRO A 262 12.54 1.58 -6.78
N GLY A 263 11.36 1.15 -7.24
CA GLY A 263 11.14 -0.18 -7.83
C GLY A 263 12.05 -0.46 -9.02
N LEU A 264 12.46 0.57 -9.74
CA LEU A 264 13.36 0.47 -10.87
C LEU A 264 14.83 0.66 -10.45
N ALA A 265 15.11 1.54 -9.49
CA ALA A 265 16.46 1.94 -9.12
C ALA A 265 17.11 1.03 -8.09
N VAL A 266 16.38 0.66 -7.02
CA VAL A 266 16.94 -0.08 -5.88
C VAL A 266 17.47 -1.46 -6.27
N PRO A 267 16.77 -2.30 -7.08
CA PRO A 267 17.29 -3.59 -7.50
C PRO A 267 18.63 -3.50 -8.25
N LEU A 268 18.83 -2.43 -9.05
CA LEU A 268 20.07 -2.21 -9.79
C LEU A 268 21.27 -1.91 -8.90
N VAL A 269 21.03 -1.33 -7.73
CA VAL A 269 22.08 -1.00 -6.78
C VAL A 269 22.36 -2.17 -5.83
N LEU A 270 21.31 -2.87 -5.38
CA LEU A 270 21.41 -3.93 -4.37
C LEU A 270 22.33 -5.08 -4.77
N HIS A 271 22.30 -5.49 -6.04
CA HIS A 271 23.14 -6.62 -6.51
C HIS A 271 24.65 -6.31 -6.46
N ARG A 272 25.04 -5.02 -6.34
CA ARG A 272 26.43 -4.57 -6.24
C ARG A 272 26.92 -4.45 -4.79
N LEU A 273 26.00 -4.51 -3.83
CA LEU A 273 26.32 -4.28 -2.42
C LEU A 273 26.39 -5.60 -1.65
N LYS A 274 27.52 -5.86 -1.00
CA LYS A 274 27.68 -6.98 -0.06
C LYS A 274 26.97 -6.71 1.26
N ASP A 275 26.93 -5.46 1.70
CA ASP A 275 26.32 -4.99 2.94
C ASP A 275 25.28 -3.90 2.63
N GLN A 276 24.07 -4.04 3.14
CA GLN A 276 22.95 -3.15 2.86
C GLN A 276 22.71 -2.12 3.98
N ARG A 277 23.58 -2.03 5.02
CA ARG A 277 23.41 -1.12 6.16
C ARG A 277 23.31 0.35 5.74
N GLY A 278 24.29 0.78 4.91
CA GLY A 278 24.39 2.18 4.48
C GLY A 278 23.15 2.64 3.71
N ILE A 279 22.70 1.83 2.73
CA ILE A 279 21.52 2.18 1.94
C ILE A 279 20.23 2.15 2.79
N ALA A 280 20.07 1.17 3.68
CA ALA A 280 18.92 1.09 4.56
C ALA A 280 18.83 2.27 5.52
N GLY A 281 19.96 2.67 6.11
CA GLY A 281 20.04 3.87 6.95
C GLY A 281 19.76 5.15 6.15
N ALA A 282 20.35 5.29 4.96
CA ALA A 282 20.19 6.49 4.14
C ALA A 282 18.74 6.71 3.71
N VAL A 283 18.05 5.68 3.17
CA VAL A 283 16.64 5.82 2.70
C VAL A 283 15.68 6.06 3.87
N ALA A 284 15.93 5.47 5.03
CA ALA A 284 15.15 5.73 6.23
C ALA A 284 15.35 7.16 6.76
N LEU A 285 16.58 7.66 6.74
CA LEU A 285 16.89 9.05 7.12
C LEU A 285 16.30 10.06 6.12
N MET A 286 16.20 9.73 4.83
CA MET A 286 15.45 10.55 3.87
C MET A 286 14.01 10.76 4.33
N CYS A 287 13.33 9.72 4.85
CA CYS A 287 12.00 9.86 5.41
C CYS A 287 11.98 10.76 6.65
N ALA A 288 12.98 10.65 7.53
CA ALA A 288 13.08 11.48 8.73
C ALA A 288 13.26 12.97 8.39
N VAL A 289 14.21 13.26 7.50
CA VAL A 289 14.51 14.65 7.06
C VAL A 289 13.31 15.24 6.33
N SER A 290 12.63 14.45 5.49
CA SER A 290 11.45 14.92 4.76
C SER A 290 10.28 15.24 5.68
N ALA A 291 9.99 14.40 6.67
CA ALA A 291 8.92 14.64 7.63
C ALA A 291 9.21 15.91 8.47
N ALA A 292 10.44 16.10 8.90
CA ALA A 292 10.87 17.34 9.56
C ALA A 292 10.80 18.56 8.61
N GLY A 293 11.26 18.37 7.36
CA GLY A 293 11.26 19.42 6.34
C GLY A 293 9.86 19.93 5.99
N LEU A 294 8.87 19.07 5.96
CA LEU A 294 7.46 19.44 5.74
C LEU A 294 6.94 20.44 6.80
N TRP A 295 7.49 20.40 8.02
CA TRP A 295 7.15 21.36 9.06
C TRP A 295 8.04 22.60 9.01
N PHE A 296 9.38 22.45 9.02
CA PHE A 296 10.30 23.57 9.14
C PHE A 296 10.44 24.42 7.88
N MET A 297 10.17 23.83 6.70
CA MET A 297 10.32 24.49 5.40
C MET A 297 9.13 24.13 4.48
N PRO A 298 7.90 24.53 4.84
CA PRO A 298 6.68 24.14 4.11
C PRO A 298 6.65 24.68 2.66
N ASP A 299 7.34 25.77 2.37
CA ASP A 299 7.45 26.31 1.01
C ASP A 299 8.12 25.32 0.03
N MET A 300 8.90 24.37 0.55
CA MET A 300 9.55 23.31 -0.23
C MET A 300 8.79 21.97 -0.13
N ALA A 301 7.51 22.00 0.18
CA ALA A 301 6.72 20.77 0.42
C ALA A 301 6.76 19.77 -0.76
N VAL A 302 6.79 20.26 -2.00
CA VAL A 302 6.94 19.40 -3.19
C VAL A 302 8.24 18.60 -3.12
N MET A 303 9.35 19.26 -2.82
CA MET A 303 10.66 18.61 -2.69
C MET A 303 10.63 17.56 -1.56
N TRP A 304 10.14 17.94 -0.37
CA TRP A 304 10.05 17.03 0.77
C TRP A 304 9.17 15.82 0.48
N THR A 305 8.06 16.03 -0.23
CA THR A 305 7.15 14.97 -0.66
C THR A 305 7.82 13.99 -1.61
N LEU A 306 8.59 14.46 -2.58
CA LEU A 306 9.35 13.62 -3.51
C LEU A 306 10.43 12.82 -2.79
N VAL A 307 11.20 13.47 -1.90
CA VAL A 307 12.26 12.82 -1.10
C VAL A 307 11.66 11.77 -0.17
N PHE A 308 10.54 12.07 0.49
CA PHE A 308 9.80 11.12 1.32
C PHE A 308 9.31 9.92 0.51
N GLY A 309 8.66 10.18 -0.63
CA GLY A 309 8.12 9.13 -1.49
C GLY A 309 9.21 8.18 -1.96
N PHE A 310 10.33 8.72 -2.44
CA PHE A 310 11.49 7.90 -2.83
C PHE A 310 12.04 7.11 -1.64
N GLY A 311 12.28 7.75 -0.51
CA GLY A 311 12.82 7.11 0.70
C GLY A 311 11.93 5.98 1.20
N SER A 312 10.62 6.22 1.33
CA SER A 312 9.64 5.23 1.78
C SER A 312 9.49 4.06 0.79
N GLY A 313 9.41 4.35 -0.51
CA GLY A 313 9.36 3.32 -1.55
C GLY A 313 10.62 2.44 -1.57
N ALA A 314 11.80 3.05 -1.44
CA ALA A 314 13.07 2.34 -1.36
C ALA A 314 13.15 1.47 -0.09
N THR A 315 12.69 2.00 1.05
CA THR A 315 12.61 1.26 2.33
C THR A 315 11.72 0.03 2.20
N MET A 316 10.56 0.15 1.53
CA MET A 316 9.67 -0.98 1.27
C MET A 316 10.34 -2.08 0.47
N ILE A 317 11.02 -1.74 -0.62
CA ILE A 317 11.71 -2.70 -1.48
C ILE A 317 12.87 -3.38 -0.75
N LEU A 318 13.66 -2.60 0.00
CA LEU A 318 14.74 -3.14 0.84
C LEU A 318 14.21 -4.10 1.89
N GLY A 319 13.15 -3.74 2.59
CA GLY A 319 12.55 -4.58 3.62
C GLY A 319 12.01 -5.89 3.07
N LEU A 320 11.35 -5.86 1.90
CA LEU A 320 10.93 -7.09 1.20
C LEU A 320 12.13 -7.94 0.75
N THR A 321 13.21 -7.30 0.32
CA THR A 321 14.47 -7.99 -0.03
C THR A 321 15.11 -8.63 1.19
N PHE A 322 15.09 -7.96 2.35
CA PHE A 322 15.61 -8.52 3.61
C PHE A 322 14.86 -9.78 4.04
N ILE A 323 13.55 -9.89 3.77
CA ILE A 323 12.81 -11.12 4.03
C ILE A 323 13.46 -12.32 3.32
N GLY A 324 13.85 -12.16 2.07
CA GLY A 324 14.55 -13.21 1.32
C GLY A 324 15.99 -13.42 1.77
N LEU A 325 16.74 -12.34 1.97
CA LEU A 325 18.17 -12.41 2.29
C LEU A 325 18.48 -12.83 3.75
N ARG A 326 17.55 -12.64 4.69
CA ARG A 326 17.76 -12.95 6.11
C ARG A 326 17.14 -14.29 6.53
N ALA A 327 16.43 -14.94 5.63
CA ALA A 327 15.86 -16.26 5.85
C ALA A 327 16.74 -17.34 5.24
N SER A 328 17.05 -18.38 6.02
CA SER A 328 17.86 -19.54 5.58
C SER A 328 17.09 -20.55 4.72
N SER A 329 15.76 -20.43 4.64
CA SER A 329 14.89 -21.29 3.84
C SER A 329 13.64 -20.57 3.34
N ALA A 330 13.02 -21.10 2.27
CA ALA A 330 11.77 -20.57 1.73
C ALA A 330 10.63 -20.59 2.76
N HIS A 331 10.58 -21.60 3.62
CA HIS A 331 9.60 -21.70 4.71
C HIS A 331 9.83 -20.59 5.75
N GLN A 332 11.08 -20.35 6.10
CA GLN A 332 11.46 -19.28 7.04
C GLN A 332 11.17 -17.87 6.45
N ALA A 333 11.44 -17.68 5.15
CA ALA A 333 11.10 -16.43 4.45
C ALA A 333 9.58 -16.17 4.45
N ALA A 334 8.77 -17.21 4.20
CA ALA A 334 7.31 -17.09 4.26
C ALA A 334 6.81 -16.73 5.67
N ALA A 335 7.40 -17.34 6.71
CA ALA A 335 7.06 -17.05 8.11
C ALA A 335 7.46 -15.61 8.50
N LEU A 336 8.66 -15.15 8.10
CA LEU A 336 9.12 -13.78 8.32
C LEU A 336 8.25 -12.76 7.58
N SER A 337 7.88 -13.06 6.32
CA SER A 337 6.96 -12.21 5.54
C SER A 337 5.59 -12.08 6.24
N GLY A 338 5.03 -13.19 6.71
CA GLY A 338 3.77 -13.20 7.46
C GLY A 338 3.85 -12.35 8.73
N MET A 339 4.92 -12.50 9.52
CA MET A 339 5.16 -11.69 10.73
C MET A 339 5.28 -10.21 10.39
N ALA A 340 6.12 -9.85 9.41
CA ALA A 340 6.40 -8.47 9.05
C ALA A 340 5.16 -7.76 8.50
N GLN A 341 4.36 -8.42 7.66
CA GLN A 341 3.14 -7.84 7.11
C GLN A 341 2.04 -7.70 8.16
N SER A 342 1.80 -8.74 9.00
CA SER A 342 0.77 -8.67 10.03
C SER A 342 1.04 -7.57 11.04
N ILE A 343 2.26 -7.50 11.61
CA ILE A 343 2.64 -6.46 12.56
C ILE A 343 2.71 -5.11 11.86
N GLY A 344 3.26 -5.07 10.63
CA GLY A 344 3.39 -3.85 9.85
C GLY A 344 2.05 -3.18 9.58
N TYR A 345 1.03 -3.93 9.18
CA TYR A 345 -0.31 -3.38 8.95
C TYR A 345 -1.04 -2.99 10.24
N LEU A 346 -0.80 -3.70 11.35
CA LEU A 346 -1.33 -3.28 12.65
C LEU A 346 -0.72 -1.96 13.10
N LEU A 347 0.59 -1.79 12.98
CA LEU A 347 1.27 -0.51 13.26
C LEU A 347 0.74 0.60 12.35
N ALA A 348 0.65 0.32 11.05
CA ALA A 348 0.13 1.26 10.07
C ALA A 348 -1.32 1.68 10.36
N ALA A 349 -2.15 0.76 10.82
CA ALA A 349 -3.55 1.04 11.16
C ALA A 349 -3.68 2.00 12.35
N CYS A 350 -2.76 1.97 13.31
CA CYS A 350 -2.76 2.88 14.45
C CYS A 350 -2.31 4.30 14.09
N GLY A 351 -1.49 4.46 13.05
CA GLY A 351 -0.82 5.71 12.69
C GLY A 351 -1.78 6.88 12.43
N PRO A 352 -2.63 6.81 11.39
CA PRO A 352 -3.48 7.94 10.99
C PRO A 352 -4.43 8.43 12.09
N PRO A 353 -5.17 7.58 12.83
CA PRO A 353 -6.03 8.05 13.92
C PRO A 353 -5.25 8.64 15.09
N LEU A 354 -4.10 8.02 15.44
CA LEU A 354 -3.23 8.52 16.51
C LEU A 354 -2.70 9.92 16.18
N MET A 355 -2.20 10.12 14.97
CA MET A 355 -1.67 11.41 14.53
C MET A 355 -2.77 12.46 14.39
N GLY A 356 -3.98 12.06 13.95
CA GLY A 356 -5.15 12.92 13.95
C GLY A 356 -5.55 13.36 15.36
N LYS A 357 -5.54 12.45 16.34
CA LYS A 357 -5.82 12.78 17.74
C LYS A 357 -4.76 13.74 18.33
N ILE A 358 -3.50 13.53 18.02
CA ILE A 358 -2.40 14.41 18.45
C ILE A 358 -2.60 15.80 17.85
N HIS A 359 -2.93 15.88 16.56
CA HIS A 359 -3.26 17.15 15.89
C HIS A 359 -4.44 17.85 16.57
N ASP A 360 -5.55 17.15 16.86
CA ASP A 360 -6.72 17.71 17.53
C ASP A 360 -6.36 18.28 18.92
N SER A 361 -5.38 17.70 19.61
CA SER A 361 -4.93 18.15 20.93
C SER A 361 -3.89 19.25 20.87
N ALA A 362 -3.01 19.25 19.87
CA ALA A 362 -1.92 20.22 19.71
C ALA A 362 -2.36 21.48 18.94
N GLY A 363 -3.37 21.37 18.08
CA GLY A 363 -3.86 22.43 17.21
C GLY A 363 -3.02 22.64 15.93
N ASP A 364 -1.97 21.84 15.73
CA ASP A 364 -1.10 21.92 14.56
C ASP A 364 -0.53 20.54 14.15
N TRP A 365 0.18 20.50 13.00
CA TRP A 365 0.83 19.30 12.48
C TRP A 365 2.28 19.12 12.95
N GLN A 366 2.81 20.00 13.82
CA GLN A 366 4.21 19.95 14.27
C GLN A 366 4.52 18.64 14.97
N ILE A 367 3.75 18.34 16.03
CA ILE A 367 4.00 17.14 16.84
C ILE A 367 3.81 15.85 16.02
N PRO A 368 2.73 15.70 15.20
CA PRO A 368 2.60 14.57 14.28
C PRO A 368 3.79 14.39 13.33
N LEU A 369 4.26 15.44 12.68
CA LEU A 369 5.39 15.38 11.74
C LEU A 369 6.73 15.06 12.42
N LEU A 370 7.00 15.67 13.58
CA LEU A 370 8.18 15.36 14.37
C LEU A 370 8.12 13.92 14.93
N GLY A 371 6.94 13.45 15.29
CA GLY A 371 6.72 12.04 15.66
C GLY A 371 7.06 11.08 14.53
N CYS A 372 6.64 11.39 13.29
CA CYS A 372 7.03 10.64 12.09
C CYS A 372 8.55 10.69 11.85
N ALA A 373 9.19 11.85 12.03
CA ALA A 373 10.63 12.00 11.87
C ALA A 373 11.39 11.14 12.89
N LEU A 374 10.97 11.14 14.15
CA LEU A 374 11.56 10.30 15.21
C LEU A 374 11.34 8.81 14.90
N ALA A 375 10.15 8.41 14.49
CA ALA A 375 9.88 7.04 14.08
C ALA A 375 10.78 6.61 12.91
N ALA A 376 11.03 7.50 11.94
CA ALA A 376 11.94 7.24 10.83
C ALA A 376 13.40 7.10 11.25
N VAL A 377 13.85 7.79 12.30
CA VAL A 377 15.18 7.57 12.90
C VAL A 377 15.26 6.17 13.54
N ILE A 378 14.22 5.76 14.27
CA ILE A 378 14.15 4.39 14.83
C ILE A 378 14.14 3.36 13.68
N MET A 379 13.40 3.63 12.62
CA MET A 379 13.41 2.82 11.40
C MET A 379 14.81 2.71 10.79
N ALA A 380 15.58 3.80 10.75
CA ALA A 380 16.96 3.80 10.26
C ALA A 380 17.86 2.87 11.09
N ILE A 381 17.73 2.91 12.41
CA ILE A 381 18.46 2.01 13.32
C ILE A 381 18.09 0.55 13.02
N CYS A 382 16.80 0.24 12.92
CA CYS A 382 16.32 -1.09 12.57
C CYS A 382 16.85 -1.54 11.20
N GLY A 383 16.85 -0.64 10.20
CA GLY A 383 17.36 -0.89 8.85
C GLY A 383 18.86 -1.19 8.83
N VAL A 384 19.66 -0.42 9.55
CA VAL A 384 21.10 -0.66 9.70
C VAL A 384 21.36 -2.02 10.38
N LEU A 385 20.58 -2.35 11.39
CA LEU A 385 20.69 -3.64 12.08
C LEU A 385 20.24 -4.82 11.22
N ALA A 386 19.17 -4.68 10.45
CA ALA A 386 18.65 -5.68 9.50
C ALA A 386 19.54 -5.82 8.24
N GLY A 387 20.22 -4.73 7.85
CA GLY A 387 21.10 -4.67 6.69
C GLY A 387 22.41 -5.45 6.82
N ARG A 388 22.75 -5.97 8.02
CA ARG A 388 23.95 -6.78 8.25
C ARG A 388 23.86 -8.10 7.48
N ASP A 389 24.99 -8.56 6.93
CA ASP A 389 25.07 -9.84 6.25
C ASP A 389 25.00 -11.01 7.27
N ARG A 390 23.78 -11.31 7.72
CA ARG A 390 23.45 -12.38 8.68
C ARG A 390 22.12 -13.02 8.30
N GLU A 391 21.99 -14.31 8.55
CA GLU A 391 20.73 -15.05 8.40
C GLU A 391 20.17 -15.44 9.78
N ILE A 392 18.87 -15.66 9.82
CA ILE A 392 18.20 -16.24 10.99
C ILE A 392 18.64 -17.69 11.08
N ALA A 393 19.19 -18.08 12.23
CA ALA A 393 19.73 -19.41 12.45
C ALA A 393 18.71 -20.50 12.03
N PRO A 394 19.13 -21.50 11.26
CA PRO A 394 18.32 -22.67 11.00
C PRO A 394 18.12 -23.46 12.31
N ARG A 395 16.92 -23.95 12.56
CA ARG A 395 16.61 -24.94 13.60
C ARG A 395 16.08 -26.20 12.96
#